data_869dc34baaa78319ad7fe65382393da4
#
_entry.id   869dc34baaa78319ad7fe65382393da4
#
_cell.length_a   1.000
_cell.length_b   1.000
_cell.length_c   1.000
_cell.angle_alpha   90.00
_cell.angle_beta   90.00
_cell.angle_gamma   90.00
#
_symmetry.space_group_name_H-M   'P 1'
#
loop_
_entity.id
_entity.type
_entity.pdbx_description
1 polymer ?
#
loop_
_entity_poly.entity_id
_entity_poly.type
_entity_poly.pdbx_seq_one_letter_code
_entity_poly.pdbx_strand_id
1 'polypeptide(L)'
;GYEGSASLQAPAVYQSVEEVIDGPFIRQIVTEKGSLMNISVEVDQGKGRVLVETKPLMGVVFQDAANTAVFVAQNMTGANLMVSDTIFSITAPGEVPAVDGPSAGALMTLIMISAINNEQLNDSITLTGTIDQYGHIGEIGGVLEKAQAAKDGGKQLLLLPQENSQLVQYTYAEKNIGGFSIIERRPVIIDAKPYIEENIGIRVEYVDSIEDIMYYAFDGSKSNAP
;
A
#
# COMPACT_ATOMS: atom_id res chain seq x y z
N GLY A 1 9.91 18.00 -22.97
CA GLY A 1 9.25 17.41 -21.81
C GLY A 1 9.65 15.96 -21.61
N TYR A 2 9.37 15.42 -20.43
CA TYR A 2 9.61 14.02 -20.13
C TYR A 2 8.46 13.18 -20.68
N GLU A 3 8.78 12.02 -21.20
CA GLU A 3 7.83 11.00 -21.63
C GLU A 3 8.24 9.67 -21.04
N GLY A 4 7.28 8.95 -20.48
CA GLY A 4 7.54 7.65 -19.90
C GLY A 4 6.32 7.09 -19.19
N SER A 5 6.40 5.83 -18.85
CA SER A 5 5.35 5.14 -18.08
C SER A 5 5.95 4.09 -17.17
N ALA A 6 5.24 3.80 -16.09
CA ALA A 6 5.58 2.73 -15.15
C ALA A 6 4.33 2.25 -14.45
N SER A 7 4.37 1.04 -13.95
CA SER A 7 3.28 0.47 -13.16
C SER A 7 3.80 -0.49 -12.12
N LEU A 8 3.05 -0.63 -11.03
CA LEU A 8 3.30 -1.61 -10.00
C LEU A 8 1.98 -1.92 -9.30
N GLN A 9 1.82 -3.14 -8.83
CA GLN A 9 0.66 -3.53 -8.05
C GLN A 9 0.84 -3.16 -6.58
N ALA A 10 -0.18 -2.55 -5.99
CA ALA A 10 -0.21 -2.10 -4.61
C ALA A 10 -1.25 -2.88 -3.80
N PRO A 11 -0.93 -3.30 -2.56
CA PRO A 11 -1.92 -3.90 -1.70
C PRO A 11 -2.87 -2.83 -1.15
N ALA A 12 -4.16 -3.12 -1.16
CA ALA A 12 -5.21 -2.28 -0.61
C ALA A 12 -6.16 -3.09 0.24
N VAL A 13 -6.76 -2.46 1.24
CA VAL A 13 -7.77 -3.07 2.09
C VAL A 13 -9.14 -2.47 1.77
N TYR A 14 -10.12 -3.32 1.67
CA TYR A 14 -11.52 -2.92 1.48
C TYR A 14 -12.43 -3.73 2.40
N GLN A 15 -13.62 -3.19 2.66
CA GLN A 15 -14.63 -3.87 3.45
C GLN A 15 -15.56 -4.66 2.54
N SER A 16 -15.81 -5.92 2.91
CA SER A 16 -16.84 -6.77 2.31
C SER A 16 -17.99 -6.94 3.30
N VAL A 17 -19.21 -6.69 2.86
CA VAL A 17 -20.42 -6.86 3.68
C VAL A 17 -21.19 -8.07 3.17
N GLU A 18 -21.40 -9.06 4.03
CA GLU A 18 -22.20 -10.23 3.75
C GLU A 18 -23.46 -10.22 4.63
N GLU A 19 -24.59 -10.52 4.03
CA GLU A 19 -25.84 -10.77 4.76
C GLU A 19 -25.97 -12.25 5.09
N VAL A 20 -26.08 -12.57 6.35
CA VAL A 20 -26.28 -13.95 6.83
C VAL A 20 -27.66 -14.06 7.48
N ILE A 21 -28.44 -15.05 7.04
CA ILE A 21 -29.73 -15.35 7.64
C ILE A 21 -29.50 -16.22 8.89
N ASP A 22 -29.90 -15.67 10.06
CA ASP A 22 -29.81 -16.35 11.34
C ASP A 22 -31.21 -16.46 11.94
N GLY A 23 -31.93 -17.53 11.62
CA GLY A 23 -33.32 -17.72 12.00
C GLY A 23 -34.24 -16.63 11.40
N PRO A 24 -35.00 -15.88 12.24
CA PRO A 24 -35.83 -14.79 11.77
C PRO A 24 -35.06 -13.47 11.58
N PHE A 25 -33.75 -13.45 11.82
CA PHE A 25 -32.93 -12.25 11.79
C PHE A 25 -31.98 -12.27 10.57
N ILE A 26 -31.77 -11.10 10.00
CA ILE A 26 -30.74 -10.86 9.00
C ILE A 26 -29.58 -10.16 9.73
N ARG A 27 -28.38 -10.79 9.69
CA ARG A 27 -27.17 -10.21 10.27
C ARG A 27 -26.25 -9.76 9.13
N GLN A 28 -25.66 -8.58 9.27
CA GLN A 28 -24.61 -8.12 8.39
C GLN A 28 -23.26 -8.44 9.02
N ILE A 29 -22.42 -9.16 8.29
CA ILE A 29 -21.04 -9.45 8.68
C ILE A 29 -20.14 -8.56 7.81
N VAL A 30 -19.39 -7.67 8.48
CA VAL A 30 -18.40 -6.82 7.84
C VAL A 30 -17.02 -7.48 8.00
N THR A 31 -16.38 -7.79 6.88
CA THR A 31 -15.04 -8.39 6.86
C THR A 31 -14.10 -7.48 6.09
N GLU A 32 -12.90 -7.25 6.62
CA GLU A 32 -11.83 -6.58 5.90
C GLU A 32 -11.07 -7.60 5.04
N LYS A 33 -10.88 -7.26 3.78
CA LYS A 33 -10.14 -8.06 2.79
C LYS A 33 -9.06 -7.21 2.12
N GLY A 34 -7.96 -7.86 1.76
CA GLY A 34 -6.91 -7.25 0.96
C GLY A 34 -6.97 -7.69 -0.50
N SER A 35 -6.57 -6.80 -1.39
CA SER A 35 -6.43 -7.09 -2.81
C SER A 35 -5.27 -6.28 -3.39
N LEU A 36 -4.61 -6.83 -4.42
CA LEU A 36 -3.66 -6.07 -5.22
C LEU A 36 -4.41 -5.23 -6.25
N MET A 37 -4.08 -3.96 -6.31
CA MET A 37 -4.56 -3.02 -7.32
C MET A 37 -3.42 -2.63 -8.23
N ASN A 38 -3.68 -2.48 -9.52
CA ASN A 38 -2.68 -1.98 -10.44
C ASN A 38 -2.68 -0.46 -10.42
N ILE A 39 -1.53 0.13 -10.11
CA ILE A 39 -1.30 1.58 -10.19
C ILE A 39 -0.30 1.84 -11.29
N SER A 40 -0.65 2.68 -12.22
CA SER A 40 0.20 3.10 -13.31
C SER A 40 0.36 4.61 -13.35
N VAL A 41 1.45 5.05 -13.94
CA VAL A 41 1.69 6.46 -14.24
C VAL A 41 2.13 6.60 -15.68
N GLU A 42 1.63 7.64 -16.32
CA GLU A 42 2.02 8.06 -17.65
C GLU A 42 2.43 9.52 -17.58
N VAL A 43 3.59 9.83 -18.13
CA VAL A 43 4.13 11.18 -18.23
C VAL A 43 4.23 11.52 -19.70
N ASP A 44 3.51 12.53 -20.13
CA ASP A 44 3.47 13.01 -21.51
C ASP A 44 3.69 14.52 -21.59
N GLN A 45 3.87 15.02 -22.78
CA GLN A 45 3.92 16.46 -23.01
C GLN A 45 2.61 17.11 -22.56
N GLY A 46 2.69 18.24 -21.85
CA GLY A 46 1.52 18.86 -21.29
C GLY A 46 1.78 20.24 -20.71
N LYS A 47 1.10 20.52 -19.61
CA LYS A 47 1.04 21.85 -18.98
C LYS A 47 1.37 21.82 -17.49
N GLY A 48 2.03 20.79 -17.02
CA GLY A 48 2.38 20.63 -15.60
C GLY A 48 1.24 20.13 -14.72
N ARG A 49 0.24 19.45 -15.28
CA ARG A 49 -0.90 18.94 -14.53
C ARG A 49 -0.62 17.58 -13.91
N VAL A 50 -1.21 17.34 -12.74
CA VAL A 50 -1.28 16.02 -12.13
C VAL A 50 -2.74 15.56 -12.17
N LEU A 51 -2.98 14.51 -12.93
CA LEU A 51 -4.32 13.97 -13.18
C LEU A 51 -4.43 12.58 -12.59
N VAL A 52 -5.61 12.23 -12.11
CA VAL A 52 -5.90 10.91 -11.54
C VAL A 52 -7.13 10.34 -12.24
N GLU A 53 -6.94 9.20 -12.88
CA GLU A 53 -8.02 8.41 -13.48
C GLU A 53 -8.28 7.19 -12.59
N THR A 54 -9.48 7.07 -12.08
CA THR A 54 -9.87 5.99 -11.19
C THR A 54 -11.15 5.31 -11.64
N LYS A 55 -11.18 3.99 -11.59
CA LYS A 55 -12.44 3.23 -11.80
C LYS A 55 -13.10 2.85 -10.49
N PRO A 56 -12.43 2.44 -9.40
CA PRO A 56 -13.04 2.61 -8.09
C PRO A 56 -13.08 4.09 -7.75
N LEU A 57 -14.13 4.53 -7.06
CA LEU A 57 -14.15 5.90 -6.54
C LEU A 57 -13.01 6.09 -5.55
N MET A 58 -12.25 7.16 -5.74
CA MET A 58 -11.13 7.51 -4.86
C MET A 58 -11.40 8.83 -4.17
N GLY A 59 -11.00 8.92 -2.90
CA GLY A 59 -11.18 10.13 -2.11
C GLY A 59 -10.13 11.20 -2.39
N VAL A 60 -10.34 12.37 -1.80
CA VAL A 60 -9.45 13.54 -1.93
C VAL A 60 -8.03 13.24 -1.45
N VAL A 61 -7.89 12.41 -0.44
CA VAL A 61 -6.59 12.03 0.15
C VAL A 61 -5.67 11.36 -0.88
N PHE A 62 -6.26 10.59 -1.81
CA PHE A 62 -5.49 9.98 -2.89
C PHE A 62 -4.93 11.02 -3.86
N GLN A 63 -5.71 12.06 -4.20
CA GLN A 63 -5.23 13.17 -5.03
C GLN A 63 -4.08 13.93 -4.36
N ASP A 64 -4.19 14.18 -3.06
CA ASP A 64 -3.11 14.82 -2.29
C ASP A 64 -1.85 13.96 -2.29
N ALA A 65 -1.99 12.65 -2.14
CA ALA A 65 -0.87 11.71 -2.23
C ALA A 65 -0.21 11.74 -3.61
N ALA A 66 -1.00 11.81 -4.68
CA ALA A 66 -0.49 11.93 -6.06
C ALA A 66 0.31 13.22 -6.26
N ASN A 67 -0.18 14.36 -5.78
CA ASN A 67 0.55 15.63 -5.85
C ASN A 67 1.86 15.58 -5.08
N THR A 68 1.86 15.01 -3.87
CA THR A 68 3.08 14.85 -3.06
C THR A 68 4.07 13.92 -3.74
N ALA A 69 3.60 12.82 -4.32
CA ALA A 69 4.45 11.87 -5.05
C ALA A 69 5.18 12.52 -6.22
N VAL A 70 4.49 13.34 -7.00
CA VAL A 70 5.09 14.08 -8.11
C VAL A 70 6.12 15.08 -7.60
N PHE A 71 5.80 15.82 -6.55
CA PHE A 71 6.72 16.78 -5.92
C PHE A 71 8.01 16.10 -5.44
N VAL A 72 7.91 14.99 -4.73
CA VAL A 72 9.06 14.23 -4.25
C VAL A 72 9.87 13.66 -5.41
N ALA A 73 9.20 13.09 -6.41
CA ALA A 73 9.87 12.54 -7.58
C ALA A 73 10.65 13.61 -8.37
N GLN A 74 10.11 14.81 -8.52
CA GLN A 74 10.83 15.93 -9.12
C GLN A 74 12.11 16.28 -8.34
N ASN A 75 12.01 16.36 -7.02
CA ASN A 75 13.15 16.67 -6.17
C ASN A 75 14.23 15.56 -6.21
N MET A 76 13.82 14.31 -6.27
CA MET A 76 14.74 13.17 -6.32
C MET A 76 15.46 13.05 -7.68
N THR A 77 14.78 13.38 -8.76
CA THR A 77 15.31 13.19 -10.11
C THR A 77 15.89 14.46 -10.71
N GLY A 78 15.58 15.62 -10.14
CA GLY A 78 15.92 16.92 -10.72
C GLY A 78 15.11 17.27 -11.97
N ALA A 79 14.06 16.51 -12.27
CA ALA A 79 13.22 16.74 -13.44
C ALA A 79 12.36 18.00 -13.30
N ASN A 80 12.20 18.72 -14.40
CA ASN A 80 11.23 19.81 -14.49
C ASN A 80 10.01 19.33 -15.28
N LEU A 81 8.88 19.20 -14.59
CA LEU A 81 7.63 18.70 -15.16
C LEU A 81 6.64 19.80 -15.55
N MET A 82 7.07 21.06 -15.63
CA MET A 82 6.17 22.18 -15.95
C MET A 82 5.55 22.09 -17.35
N VAL A 83 6.19 21.37 -18.26
CA VAL A 83 5.70 21.15 -19.63
C VAL A 83 5.29 19.69 -19.86
N SER A 84 5.05 18.96 -18.81
CA SER A 84 4.58 17.58 -18.83
C SER A 84 3.30 17.44 -18.02
N ASP A 85 2.42 16.54 -18.43
CA ASP A 85 1.28 16.11 -17.62
C ASP A 85 1.57 14.72 -17.06
N THR A 86 1.24 14.53 -15.81
CA THR A 86 1.34 13.25 -15.13
C THR A 86 -0.05 12.69 -14.91
N ILE A 87 -0.29 11.46 -15.35
CA ILE A 87 -1.59 10.79 -15.22
C ILE A 87 -1.38 9.50 -14.43
N PHE A 88 -1.90 9.47 -13.21
CA PHE A 88 -2.00 8.24 -12.43
C PHE A 88 -3.32 7.54 -12.72
N SER A 89 -3.25 6.22 -12.91
CA SER A 89 -4.44 5.39 -13.12
C SER A 89 -4.45 4.25 -12.11
N ILE A 90 -5.61 4.01 -11.50
CA ILE A 90 -5.83 2.88 -10.60
C ILE A 90 -6.88 1.95 -11.19
N THR A 91 -6.55 0.67 -11.24
CA THR A 91 -7.46 -0.38 -11.70
C THR A 91 -7.51 -1.49 -10.64
N ALA A 92 -8.71 -1.74 -10.14
CA ALA A 92 -8.95 -2.86 -9.23
C ALA A 92 -9.38 -4.11 -10.02
N PRO A 93 -8.96 -5.33 -9.60
CA PRO A 93 -9.51 -6.55 -10.13
C PRO A 93 -10.92 -6.75 -9.58
N GLY A 94 -11.94 -6.68 -10.46
CA GLY A 94 -13.34 -6.85 -10.08
C GLY A 94 -13.97 -5.60 -9.47
N GLU A 95 -15.15 -5.79 -8.91
CA GLU A 95 -15.89 -4.73 -8.24
C GLU A 95 -15.35 -4.52 -6.82
N VAL A 96 -14.65 -3.43 -6.61
CA VAL A 96 -14.16 -3.02 -5.30
C VAL A 96 -14.91 -1.73 -4.93
N PRO A 97 -15.47 -1.63 -3.72
CA PRO A 97 -15.99 -0.38 -3.21
C PRO A 97 -14.94 0.73 -3.22
N ALA A 98 -15.34 1.95 -2.99
CA ALA A 98 -14.41 3.07 -2.94
C ALA A 98 -13.19 2.76 -2.07
N VAL A 99 -12.02 3.04 -2.61
CA VAL A 99 -10.73 2.94 -1.89
C VAL A 99 -10.27 4.34 -1.60
N ASP A 100 -9.95 4.62 -0.37
CA ASP A 100 -9.40 5.91 0.03
C ASP A 100 -8.26 5.66 1.03
N GLY A 101 -7.27 6.52 0.97
CA GLY A 101 -6.16 6.51 1.88
C GLY A 101 -4.86 6.97 1.24
N PRO A 102 -3.96 7.50 2.07
CA PRO A 102 -2.66 7.99 1.62
C PRO A 102 -1.62 6.87 1.43
N SER A 103 -1.97 5.63 1.67
CA SER A 103 -1.03 4.49 1.77
C SER A 103 -0.38 4.09 0.45
N ALA A 104 -0.89 4.58 -0.69
CA ALA A 104 -0.27 4.37 -1.99
C ALA A 104 0.77 5.44 -2.36
N GLY A 105 0.96 6.45 -1.52
CA GLY A 105 1.85 7.59 -1.82
C GLY A 105 3.29 7.20 -2.10
N ALA A 106 3.85 6.29 -1.33
CA ALA A 106 5.21 5.80 -1.54
C ALA A 106 5.35 5.05 -2.87
N LEU A 107 4.40 4.19 -3.21
CA LEU A 107 4.40 3.46 -4.47
C LEU A 107 4.23 4.41 -5.68
N MET A 108 3.35 5.39 -5.59
CA MET A 108 3.18 6.39 -6.64
C MET A 108 4.47 7.19 -6.86
N THR A 109 5.19 7.53 -5.80
CA THR A 109 6.49 8.20 -5.88
C THR A 109 7.50 7.32 -6.63
N LEU A 110 7.57 6.04 -6.29
CA LEU A 110 8.48 5.10 -6.93
C LEU A 110 8.21 4.94 -8.42
N ILE A 111 6.97 4.71 -8.82
CA ILE A 111 6.63 4.53 -10.24
C ILE A 111 6.84 5.83 -11.04
N MET A 112 6.64 6.98 -10.40
CA MET A 112 6.94 8.27 -11.03
C MET A 112 8.43 8.43 -11.30
N ILE A 113 9.30 8.07 -10.35
CA ILE A 113 10.76 8.08 -10.53
C ILE A 113 11.16 7.12 -11.66
N SER A 114 10.58 5.93 -11.69
CA SER A 114 10.81 4.95 -12.76
C SER A 114 10.44 5.51 -14.13
N ALA A 115 9.29 6.15 -14.25
CA ALA A 115 8.83 6.74 -15.51
C ALA A 115 9.72 7.89 -15.97
N ILE A 116 10.14 8.78 -15.07
CA ILE A 116 11.01 9.93 -15.40
C ILE A 116 12.39 9.44 -15.87
N ASN A 117 12.97 8.48 -15.15
CA ASN A 117 14.33 7.98 -15.42
C ASN A 117 14.36 6.89 -16.49
N ASN A 118 13.20 6.41 -16.93
CA ASN A 118 13.07 5.24 -17.81
C ASN A 118 13.84 4.03 -17.25
N GLU A 119 13.72 3.78 -15.96
CA GLU A 119 14.39 2.72 -15.23
C GLU A 119 13.37 1.63 -14.83
N GLN A 120 13.67 0.39 -15.20
CA GLN A 120 12.74 -0.72 -15.00
C GLN A 120 12.63 -1.12 -13.53
N LEU A 121 11.39 -1.28 -13.07
CA LEU A 121 11.08 -1.75 -11.73
C LEU A 121 11.13 -3.28 -11.64
N ASN A 122 11.55 -3.78 -10.48
CA ASN A 122 11.36 -5.17 -10.12
C ASN A 122 9.89 -5.42 -9.74
N ASP A 123 9.18 -6.17 -10.56
CA ASP A 123 7.76 -6.43 -10.38
C ASP A 123 7.44 -7.53 -9.37
N SER A 124 8.47 -8.22 -8.84
CA SER A 124 8.30 -9.21 -7.78
C SER A 124 8.09 -8.61 -6.39
N ILE A 125 8.27 -7.30 -6.26
CA ILE A 125 8.05 -6.56 -5.02
C ILE A 125 6.71 -5.83 -5.02
N THR A 126 6.21 -5.55 -3.84
CA THR A 126 5.21 -4.53 -3.61
C THR A 126 5.53 -3.75 -2.34
N LEU A 127 4.86 -2.65 -2.15
CA LEU A 127 5.09 -1.78 -1.01
C LEU A 127 3.81 -1.05 -0.61
N THR A 128 3.81 -0.57 0.62
CA THR A 128 2.76 0.28 1.15
C THR A 128 3.42 1.32 2.04
N GLY A 129 2.90 2.53 2.04
CA GLY A 129 3.43 3.62 2.85
C GLY A 129 2.88 4.96 2.42
N THR A 130 2.72 5.86 3.36
CA THR A 130 2.48 7.26 3.06
C THR A 130 3.78 7.92 2.63
N ILE A 131 3.68 9.02 1.94
CA ILE A 131 4.83 9.84 1.55
C ILE A 131 4.63 11.27 2.01
N ASP A 132 5.64 11.87 2.63
CA ASP A 132 5.64 13.30 2.91
C ASP A 132 6.51 14.05 1.90
N GLN A 133 6.48 15.37 1.98
CA GLN A 133 7.22 16.25 1.05
C GLN A 133 8.74 16.09 1.12
N TYR A 134 9.26 15.45 2.16
CA TYR A 134 10.70 15.20 2.35
C TYR A 134 11.13 13.79 1.90
N GLY A 135 10.19 13.00 1.39
CA GLY A 135 10.47 11.62 0.97
C GLY A 135 10.48 10.61 2.11
N HIS A 136 9.94 10.98 3.27
CA HIS A 136 9.77 10.09 4.41
C HIS A 136 8.55 9.19 4.24
N ILE A 137 8.71 7.92 4.59
CA ILE A 137 7.65 6.90 4.49
C ILE A 137 6.98 6.75 5.85
N GLY A 138 5.67 6.99 5.89
CA GLY A 138 4.87 6.92 7.11
C GLY A 138 4.03 5.66 7.22
N GLU A 139 3.55 5.41 8.44
CA GLU A 139 2.75 4.25 8.80
C GLU A 139 1.44 4.12 8.03
N ILE A 140 0.94 2.89 7.93
CA ILE A 140 -0.32 2.55 7.27
C ILE A 140 -1.14 1.62 8.15
N GLY A 141 -2.41 1.49 7.83
CA GLY A 141 -3.30 0.50 8.44
C GLY A 141 -3.42 -0.78 7.62
N GLY A 142 -4.01 -1.81 8.23
CA GLY A 142 -4.29 -3.07 7.54
C GLY A 142 -3.05 -3.85 7.11
N VAL A 143 -2.01 -3.85 7.93
CA VAL A 143 -0.71 -4.47 7.60
C VAL A 143 -0.85 -5.94 7.25
N LEU A 144 -1.59 -6.72 8.05
CA LEU A 144 -1.70 -8.18 7.83
C LEU A 144 -2.54 -8.50 6.60
N GLU A 145 -3.62 -7.78 6.36
CA GLU A 145 -4.48 -7.92 5.18
C GLU A 145 -3.71 -7.55 3.90
N LYS A 146 -2.88 -6.51 3.96
CA LYS A 146 -2.02 -6.09 2.84
C LYS A 146 -0.91 -7.11 2.59
N ALA A 147 -0.31 -7.67 3.62
CA ALA A 147 0.69 -8.73 3.50
C ALA A 147 0.08 -10.00 2.86
N GLN A 148 -1.11 -10.38 3.27
CA GLN A 148 -1.82 -11.51 2.69
C GLN A 148 -2.14 -11.28 1.20
N ALA A 149 -2.61 -10.07 0.86
CA ALA A 149 -2.87 -9.70 -0.54
C ALA A 149 -1.60 -9.75 -1.39
N ALA A 150 -0.48 -9.28 -0.88
CA ALA A 150 0.81 -9.36 -1.55
C ALA A 150 1.25 -10.81 -1.79
N LYS A 151 1.11 -11.67 -0.79
CA LYS A 151 1.41 -13.10 -0.89
C LYS A 151 0.52 -13.79 -1.91
N ASP A 152 -0.77 -13.58 -1.81
CA ASP A 152 -1.77 -14.20 -2.70
C ASP A 152 -1.60 -13.73 -4.15
N GLY A 153 -1.15 -12.50 -4.35
CA GLY A 153 -0.82 -11.93 -5.65
C GLY A 153 0.53 -12.36 -6.22
N GLY A 154 1.25 -13.24 -5.55
CA GLY A 154 2.52 -13.81 -6.02
C GLY A 154 3.74 -12.93 -5.81
N LYS A 155 3.65 -11.88 -4.98
CA LYS A 155 4.81 -11.06 -4.65
C LYS A 155 5.77 -11.82 -3.74
N GLN A 156 7.06 -11.56 -3.91
CA GLN A 156 8.12 -12.21 -3.14
C GLN A 156 8.62 -11.36 -1.98
N LEU A 157 8.47 -10.04 -2.08
CA LEU A 157 8.92 -9.08 -1.08
C LEU A 157 7.87 -7.98 -0.89
N LEU A 158 7.53 -7.74 0.38
CA LEU A 158 6.74 -6.60 0.81
C LEU A 158 7.64 -5.60 1.53
N LEU A 159 7.73 -4.38 1.02
CA LEU A 159 8.35 -3.27 1.72
C LEU A 159 7.32 -2.60 2.61
N LEU A 160 7.63 -2.54 3.90
CA LEU A 160 6.74 -2.06 4.94
C LEU A 160 7.36 -0.85 5.65
N PRO A 161 6.58 0.18 5.99
CA PRO A 161 7.14 1.31 6.73
C PRO A 161 7.78 0.87 8.04
N GLN A 162 8.92 1.45 8.37
CA GLN A 162 9.61 1.23 9.65
C GLN A 162 8.68 1.49 10.84
N GLU A 163 7.80 2.46 10.73
CA GLU A 163 6.82 2.78 11.76
C GLU A 163 5.79 1.67 12.00
N ASN A 164 5.64 0.73 11.05
CA ASN A 164 4.80 -0.46 11.19
C ASN A 164 5.57 -1.71 11.66
N SER A 165 6.79 -1.56 12.13
CA SER A 165 7.60 -2.69 12.60
C SER A 165 6.99 -3.43 13.80
N GLN A 166 6.17 -2.74 14.59
CA GLN A 166 5.42 -3.33 15.68
C GLN A 166 3.93 -3.20 15.44
N LEU A 167 3.21 -4.31 15.63
CA LEU A 167 1.77 -4.40 15.48
C LEU A 167 1.13 -4.68 16.83
N VAL A 168 -0.07 -4.15 17.04
CA VAL A 168 -0.88 -4.46 18.22
C VAL A 168 -1.94 -5.48 17.82
N GLN A 169 -1.90 -6.66 18.42
CA GLN A 169 -2.97 -7.65 18.37
C GLN A 169 -3.68 -7.72 19.70
N TYR A 170 -4.93 -8.15 19.68
CA TYR A 170 -5.71 -8.33 20.88
C TYR A 170 -5.96 -9.81 21.12
N THR A 171 -5.66 -10.28 22.36
CA THR A 171 -6.05 -11.58 22.85
C THR A 171 -7.24 -11.43 23.78
N TYR A 172 -8.08 -12.46 23.86
CA TYR A 172 -9.25 -12.48 24.69
C TYR A 172 -9.07 -13.53 25.80
N ALA A 173 -9.24 -13.11 27.06
CA ALA A 173 -9.21 -13.99 28.20
C ALA A 173 -10.58 -13.99 28.88
N GLU A 174 -11.12 -15.18 29.17
CA GLU A 174 -12.36 -15.35 29.92
C GLU A 174 -12.07 -15.44 31.42
N LYS A 175 -12.73 -14.60 32.21
CA LYS A 175 -12.69 -14.65 33.67
C LYS A 175 -14.08 -14.91 34.19
N ASN A 176 -14.20 -15.89 35.08
CA ASN A 176 -15.43 -16.17 35.80
C ASN A 176 -15.36 -15.54 37.19
N ILE A 177 -16.20 -14.56 37.45
CA ILE A 177 -16.32 -13.91 38.77
C ILE A 177 -17.77 -13.96 39.20
N GLY A 178 -18.04 -14.65 40.33
CA GLY A 178 -19.37 -14.68 40.94
C GLY A 178 -20.50 -15.19 40.04
N GLY A 179 -20.23 -16.16 39.17
CA GLY A 179 -21.21 -16.72 38.24
C GLY A 179 -21.37 -15.93 36.96
N PHE A 180 -20.60 -14.83 36.77
CA PHE A 180 -20.55 -14.06 35.56
C PHE A 180 -19.28 -14.37 34.76
N SER A 181 -19.43 -14.50 33.45
CA SER A 181 -18.31 -14.62 32.52
C SER A 181 -17.95 -13.24 31.96
N ILE A 182 -16.73 -12.79 32.19
CA ILE A 182 -16.19 -11.51 31.68
C ILE A 182 -15.11 -11.83 30.64
N ILE A 183 -15.28 -11.29 29.43
CA ILE A 183 -14.27 -11.37 28.39
C ILE A 183 -13.38 -10.13 28.51
N GLU A 184 -12.11 -10.35 28.82
CA GLU A 184 -11.11 -9.30 28.92
C GLU A 184 -10.27 -9.27 27.62
N ARG A 185 -10.20 -8.10 26.99
CA ARG A 185 -9.36 -7.86 25.83
C ARG A 185 -8.00 -7.36 26.27
N ARG A 186 -6.94 -8.05 25.89
CA ARG A 186 -5.56 -7.67 26.21
C ARG A 186 -4.77 -7.35 24.95
N PRO A 187 -4.09 -6.20 24.88
CA PRO A 187 -3.20 -5.89 23.77
C PRO A 187 -1.91 -6.71 23.89
N VAL A 188 -1.44 -7.22 22.76
CA VAL A 188 -0.15 -7.89 22.62
C VAL A 188 0.60 -7.21 21.48
N ILE A 189 1.85 -6.83 21.74
CA ILE A 189 2.73 -6.26 20.72
C ILE A 189 3.48 -7.39 20.05
N ILE A 190 3.45 -7.42 18.72
CA ILE A 190 4.19 -8.38 17.89
C ILE A 190 5.10 -7.65 16.91
N ASP A 191 6.25 -8.26 16.60
CA ASP A 191 7.12 -7.77 15.54
C ASP A 191 6.56 -8.18 14.18
N ALA A 192 6.34 -7.20 13.30
CA ALA A 192 5.67 -7.42 12.03
C ALA A 192 6.44 -8.36 11.09
N LYS A 193 7.72 -8.10 10.88
CA LYS A 193 8.55 -8.88 9.94
C LYS A 193 8.57 -10.37 10.28
N PRO A 194 9.02 -10.83 11.46
CA PRO A 194 9.05 -12.26 11.76
C PRO A 194 7.66 -12.89 11.76
N TYR A 195 6.64 -12.17 12.24
CA TYR A 195 5.28 -12.67 12.24
C TYR A 195 4.74 -12.91 10.82
N ILE A 196 4.92 -11.94 9.92
CA ILE A 196 4.46 -12.03 8.54
C ILE A 196 5.23 -13.10 7.77
N GLU A 197 6.55 -13.14 7.91
CA GLU A 197 7.39 -14.14 7.24
C GLU A 197 7.05 -15.56 7.67
N GLU A 198 6.79 -15.77 8.95
CA GLU A 198 6.46 -17.09 9.51
C GLU A 198 5.03 -17.53 9.24
N ASN A 199 4.04 -16.62 9.39
CA ASN A 199 2.62 -16.98 9.34
C ASN A 199 1.95 -16.74 7.99
N ILE A 200 2.43 -15.77 7.20
CA ILE A 200 1.90 -15.45 5.87
C ILE A 200 2.82 -16.01 4.78
N GLY A 201 4.13 -15.98 5.02
CA GLY A 201 5.10 -16.58 4.10
C GLY A 201 5.55 -15.66 2.98
N ILE A 202 5.60 -14.36 3.23
CA ILE A 202 6.21 -13.38 2.34
C ILE A 202 7.33 -12.67 3.07
N ARG A 203 8.45 -12.45 2.38
CA ARG A 203 9.58 -11.70 2.92
C ARG A 203 9.18 -10.24 3.13
N VAL A 204 9.61 -9.65 4.25
CA VAL A 204 9.37 -8.26 4.62
C VAL A 204 10.70 -7.55 4.84
N GLU A 205 10.83 -6.33 4.32
CA GLU A 205 11.90 -5.41 4.65
C GLU A 205 11.30 -4.06 5.04
N TYR A 206 11.87 -3.42 6.06
CA TYR A 206 11.43 -2.12 6.52
C TYR A 206 12.08 -1.00 5.71
N VAL A 207 11.30 0.04 5.44
CA VAL A 207 11.74 1.22 4.72
C VAL A 207 11.30 2.48 5.46
N ASP A 208 12.13 3.51 5.44
CA ASP A 208 11.86 4.78 6.13
C ASP A 208 11.89 5.97 5.16
N SER A 209 12.53 5.80 4.02
CA SER A 209 12.68 6.81 2.99
C SER A 209 12.44 6.25 1.60
N ILE A 210 12.21 7.16 0.64
CA ILE A 210 12.08 6.74 -0.78
C ILE A 210 13.38 6.11 -1.29
N GLU A 211 14.54 6.53 -0.80
CA GLU A 211 15.83 5.94 -1.16
C GLU A 211 15.91 4.48 -0.74
N ASP A 212 15.40 4.12 0.43
CA ASP A 212 15.32 2.73 0.89
C ASP A 212 14.50 1.88 -0.07
N ILE A 213 13.37 2.42 -0.55
CA ILE A 213 12.51 1.74 -1.51
C ILE A 213 13.23 1.54 -2.84
N MET A 214 13.90 2.57 -3.35
CA MET A 214 14.65 2.53 -4.61
C MET A 214 15.75 1.44 -4.58
N TYR A 215 16.38 1.24 -3.43
CA TYR A 215 17.39 0.20 -3.24
C TYR A 215 16.87 -1.21 -3.59
N TYR A 216 15.64 -1.53 -3.19
CA TYR A 216 15.03 -2.83 -3.48
C TYR A 216 14.34 -2.86 -4.86
N ALA A 217 13.79 -1.76 -5.28
CA ALA A 217 12.94 -1.68 -6.46
C ALA A 217 13.71 -1.69 -7.78
N PHE A 218 14.89 -1.07 -7.80
CA PHE A 218 15.73 -0.95 -9.01
C PHE A 218 16.88 -1.94 -9.04
N ASP A 219 17.24 -2.56 -7.92
CA ASP A 219 18.26 -3.60 -7.85
C ASP A 219 17.62 -4.96 -7.54
N GLY A 220 17.22 -5.68 -8.60
CA GLY A 220 16.54 -6.97 -8.49
C GLY A 220 17.33 -8.04 -7.74
N SER A 221 18.68 -7.97 -7.69
CA SER A 221 19.50 -8.92 -6.94
C SER A 221 19.33 -8.78 -5.43
N LYS A 222 19.08 -7.57 -4.95
CA LYS A 222 18.85 -7.28 -3.53
C LYS A 222 17.48 -7.72 -3.05
N SER A 223 16.46 -7.62 -3.91
CA SER A 223 15.10 -8.04 -3.55
C SER A 223 14.95 -9.55 -3.42
N ASN A 224 15.82 -10.33 -4.06
CA ASN A 224 15.83 -11.79 -4.06
C ASN A 224 16.84 -12.40 -3.09
N ALA A 225 17.62 -11.60 -2.38
CA ALA A 225 18.57 -12.09 -1.37
C ALA A 225 17.79 -12.70 -0.17
N PRO A 226 18.27 -13.82 0.39
CA PRO A 226 17.61 -14.48 1.53
C PRO A 226 17.68 -13.65 2.82
#